data_a5f436de929146c3471e8188c2f3026a
#
_entry.id   a5f436de929146c3471e8188c2f3026a
#
_cell.length_a   1.000
_cell.length_b   1.000
_cell.length_c   1.000
_cell.angle_alpha   90.00
_cell.angle_beta   90.00
_cell.angle_gamma   90.00
#
_symmetry.space_group_name_H-M   'P 1'
#
loop_
_entity.id
_entity.type
_entity.pdbx_description
1 polymer ?
#
loop_
_entity_poly.entity_id
_entity_poly.type
_entity_poly.pdbx_seq_one_letter_code
_entity_poly.pdbx_strand_id
1 'polypeptide(L)'
;MRQRISYNSDDYSGTAIIWFILICVLCFFCFWPDWGWGDNYYSSNYSGGWNWGGWWWFWIIIGILFFWWICTLFYTPIDVYADDDEVRIRRPLKTRRIKMSEIESAQPYQVSKKPNRKAFSSSPIRSFGRWGKYRDENIGDYFAYYGKPENTVLIKLKDGRQYVVGGSDAKALSDYINKKAKKK
;
A
#
# COMPACT_ATOMS: atom_id res chain seq x y z
N MET A 1 -5.75 -16.32 16.54
CA MET A 1 -4.68 -16.69 15.56
C MET A 1 -4.13 -15.45 14.90
N ARG A 2 -2.81 -15.25 14.92
CA ARG A 2 -2.15 -14.11 14.25
C ARG A 2 -1.39 -14.58 13.02
N GLN A 3 -1.62 -13.97 11.88
CA GLN A 3 -0.85 -14.21 10.66
C GLN A 3 -0.35 -12.89 10.07
N ARG A 4 0.92 -12.86 9.69
CA ARG A 4 1.48 -11.73 8.95
C ARG A 4 1.08 -11.83 7.49
N ILE A 5 0.74 -10.69 6.90
CA ILE A 5 0.54 -10.62 5.46
C ILE A 5 1.91 -10.72 4.81
N SER A 6 2.13 -11.79 4.04
CA SER A 6 3.39 -11.97 3.31
C SER A 6 3.40 -11.04 2.09
N TYR A 7 4.37 -10.14 2.05
CA TYR A 7 4.72 -9.39 0.86
C TYR A 7 5.84 -10.10 0.11
N ASN A 8 5.89 -9.92 -1.20
CA ASN A 8 7.01 -10.46 -1.98
C ASN A 8 8.25 -9.65 -1.63
N SER A 9 9.20 -10.24 -0.90
CA SER A 9 10.48 -9.61 -0.57
C SER A 9 11.30 -9.30 -1.82
N ASP A 10 11.01 -9.98 -2.92
CA ASP A 10 11.68 -9.79 -4.21
C ASP A 10 11.10 -8.63 -5.02
N ASP A 11 9.93 -8.12 -4.64
CA ASP A 11 9.34 -6.94 -5.22
C ASP A 11 9.89 -5.67 -4.55
N TYR A 12 11.04 -5.24 -4.96
CA TYR A 12 11.54 -3.86 -5.12
C TYR A 12 11.18 -2.78 -4.06
N SER A 13 10.52 -3.11 -2.96
CA SER A 13 10.13 -2.08 -2.00
C SER A 13 11.34 -1.40 -1.34
N GLY A 14 12.35 -2.20 -0.97
CA GLY A 14 13.60 -1.68 -0.40
C GLY A 14 14.43 -0.95 -1.43
N THR A 15 14.58 -1.53 -2.62
CA THR A 15 15.37 -0.91 -3.70
C THR A 15 14.69 0.33 -4.27
N ALA A 16 13.36 0.34 -4.43
CA ALA A 16 12.64 1.52 -4.88
C ALA A 16 12.76 2.69 -3.89
N ILE A 17 12.75 2.41 -2.59
CA ILE A 17 12.99 3.43 -1.55
C ILE A 17 14.41 3.96 -1.65
N ILE A 18 15.40 3.10 -1.80
CA ILE A 18 16.82 3.49 -1.93
C ILE A 18 17.01 4.32 -3.20
N TRP A 19 16.44 3.89 -4.34
CA TRP A 19 16.51 4.67 -5.59
C TRP A 19 15.79 5.99 -5.49
N PHE A 20 14.64 6.05 -4.81
CA PHE A 20 13.94 7.31 -4.60
C PHE A 20 14.75 8.27 -3.73
N ILE A 21 15.33 7.78 -2.62
CA ILE A 21 16.22 8.60 -1.77
C ILE A 21 17.44 9.05 -2.55
N LEU A 22 18.09 8.16 -3.32
CA LEU A 22 19.23 8.50 -4.17
C LEU A 22 18.87 9.56 -5.21
N ILE A 23 17.74 9.45 -5.88
CA ILE A 23 17.27 10.45 -6.84
C ILE A 23 17.01 11.78 -6.15
N CYS A 24 16.36 11.79 -4.98
CA CYS A 24 16.12 13.01 -4.21
C CYS A 24 17.45 13.66 -3.77
N VAL A 25 18.42 12.86 -3.31
CA VAL A 25 19.76 13.34 -2.93
C VAL A 25 20.52 13.86 -4.14
N LEU A 26 20.50 13.14 -5.26
CA LEU A 26 21.14 13.60 -6.51
C LEU A 26 20.48 14.88 -7.02
N CYS A 27 19.15 14.96 -7.02
CA CYS A 27 18.45 16.19 -7.36
C CYS A 27 18.84 17.33 -6.43
N PHE A 28 18.94 17.07 -5.13
CA PHE A 28 19.37 18.06 -4.15
C PHE A 28 20.78 18.56 -4.47
N PHE A 29 21.74 17.69 -4.76
CA PHE A 29 23.11 18.07 -5.10
C PHE A 29 23.27 18.68 -6.50
N CYS A 30 22.56 18.18 -7.49
CA CYS A 30 22.62 18.71 -8.86
C CYS A 30 21.94 20.06 -9.00
N PHE A 31 20.96 20.35 -8.14
CA PHE A 31 20.15 21.55 -8.21
C PHE A 31 20.35 22.52 -7.06
N TRP A 32 21.37 22.27 -6.20
CA TRP A 32 21.84 23.24 -5.22
C TRP A 32 22.92 24.10 -5.89
N PRO A 33 22.57 25.24 -6.47
CA PRO A 33 23.58 26.15 -7.00
C PRO A 33 24.25 26.82 -5.81
N ASP A 34 25.54 26.80 -5.79
CA ASP A 34 26.41 27.56 -4.90
C ASP A 34 26.55 27.08 -3.46
N TRP A 35 27.08 25.90 -3.24
CA TRP A 35 28.11 25.82 -2.20
C TRP A 35 29.38 26.40 -2.83
N GLY A 36 29.51 27.71 -2.65
CA GLY A 36 30.65 28.46 -3.12
C GLY A 36 31.95 27.90 -2.55
N TRP A 37 32.55 27.01 -3.30
CA TRP A 37 33.99 26.77 -3.27
C TRP A 37 34.53 27.42 -4.51
N GLY A 38 35.17 28.53 -4.32
CA GLY A 38 36.03 29.07 -5.36
C GLY A 38 35.66 30.45 -5.81
N ASP A 39 36.42 31.31 -5.28
CA ASP A 39 37.18 32.36 -5.93
C ASP A 39 36.43 33.52 -6.57
N ASN A 40 36.59 34.60 -5.86
CA ASN A 40 36.53 35.96 -6.41
C ASN A 40 37.28 36.06 -7.71
N TYR A 41 36.61 36.03 -8.85
CA TYR A 41 37.14 36.67 -10.05
C TYR A 41 36.00 37.26 -10.89
N TYR A 42 35.99 38.60 -10.88
CA TYR A 42 35.54 39.58 -11.88
C TYR A 42 34.11 39.47 -12.41
N SER A 43 33.31 40.37 -11.87
CA SER A 43 32.68 41.50 -12.56
C SER A 43 32.30 41.28 -14.01
N SER A 44 31.06 41.35 -14.30
CA SER A 44 30.48 42.47 -15.06
C SER A 44 29.10 42.08 -15.54
N ASN A 45 28.17 42.92 -15.16
CA ASN A 45 26.92 43.22 -15.90
C ASN A 45 26.24 42.07 -16.63
N TYR A 46 25.79 41.04 -15.88
CA TYR A 46 24.63 40.26 -16.26
C TYR A 46 23.60 40.45 -15.14
N SER A 47 22.69 41.38 -15.39
CA SER A 47 21.43 41.43 -14.68
C SER A 47 20.53 40.25 -15.12
N GLY A 48 21.07 39.07 -15.01
CA GLY A 48 20.37 37.83 -15.09
C GLY A 48 19.63 37.63 -13.74
N GLY A 49 18.54 38.32 -13.56
CA GLY A 49 17.64 38.06 -12.43
C GLY A 49 17.36 36.58 -12.42
N TRP A 50 17.88 35.90 -11.43
CA TRP A 50 17.58 34.51 -11.17
C TRP A 50 16.06 34.40 -11.02
N ASN A 51 15.44 33.81 -12.02
CA ASN A 51 13.99 33.69 -12.07
C ASN A 51 13.60 32.59 -11.07
N TRP A 52 13.57 32.94 -9.78
CA TRP A 52 13.14 32.10 -8.68
C TRP A 52 11.72 31.56 -8.86
N GLY A 53 10.97 32.12 -9.84
CA GLY A 53 9.57 31.78 -10.10
C GLY A 53 9.34 30.37 -10.64
N GLY A 54 10.33 29.76 -11.33
CA GLY A 54 10.15 28.44 -11.94
C GLY A 54 10.41 27.26 -11.00
N TRP A 55 11.20 27.45 -9.97
CA TRP A 55 11.69 26.36 -9.12
C TRP A 55 10.72 25.97 -7.98
N TRP A 56 9.85 26.88 -7.58
CA TRP A 56 8.83 26.62 -6.58
C TRP A 56 7.90 25.49 -6.96
N TRP A 57 7.47 25.45 -8.20
CA TRP A 57 6.60 24.40 -8.72
C TRP A 57 7.24 23.01 -8.65
N PHE A 58 8.55 22.94 -8.86
CA PHE A 58 9.30 21.68 -8.76
C PHE A 58 9.25 21.13 -7.31
N TRP A 59 9.52 21.97 -6.33
CA TRP A 59 9.47 21.57 -4.93
C TRP A 59 8.04 21.25 -4.46
N ILE A 60 7.06 21.96 -4.94
CA ILE A 60 5.64 21.66 -4.68
C ILE A 60 5.27 20.29 -5.25
N ILE A 61 5.66 19.99 -6.49
CA ILE A 61 5.40 18.69 -7.11
C ILE A 61 6.08 17.56 -6.33
N ILE A 62 7.36 17.72 -5.98
CA ILE A 62 8.09 16.74 -5.16
C ILE A 62 7.41 16.55 -3.80
N GLY A 63 7.02 17.62 -3.15
CA GLY A 63 6.31 17.59 -1.88
C GLY A 63 4.98 16.82 -1.97
N ILE A 64 4.20 17.07 -3.02
CA ILE A 64 2.95 16.37 -3.28
C ILE A 64 3.19 14.87 -3.54
N LEU A 65 4.17 14.52 -4.37
CA LEU A 65 4.52 13.13 -4.66
C LEU A 65 5.01 12.40 -3.41
N PHE A 66 5.84 13.06 -2.60
CA PHE A 66 6.34 12.52 -1.34
C PHE A 66 5.21 12.32 -0.31
N PHE A 67 4.34 13.31 -0.18
CA PHE A 67 3.16 13.22 0.67
C PHE A 67 2.25 12.07 0.24
N TRP A 68 1.98 11.94 -1.06
CA TRP A 68 1.17 10.86 -1.61
C TRP A 68 1.82 9.49 -1.38
N TRP A 69 3.13 9.39 -1.51
CA TRP A 69 3.88 8.18 -1.23
C TRP A 69 3.79 7.78 0.25
N ILE A 70 3.98 8.73 1.17
CA ILE A 70 3.79 8.51 2.62
C ILE A 70 2.36 8.03 2.91
N CYS A 71 1.35 8.70 2.36
CA CYS A 71 -0.04 8.28 2.53
C CYS A 71 -0.26 6.83 2.08
N THR A 72 0.36 6.40 0.98
CA THR A 72 0.24 5.02 0.49
C THR A 72 0.78 4.01 1.49
N LEU A 73 1.91 4.29 2.15
CA LEU A 73 2.49 3.44 3.19
C LEU A 73 1.54 3.23 4.38
N PHE A 74 0.83 4.29 4.78
CA PHE A 74 -0.10 4.23 5.91
C PHE A 74 -1.35 3.37 5.64
N TYR A 75 -1.74 3.17 4.39
CA TYR A 75 -2.89 2.35 4.02
C TYR A 75 -2.55 0.87 3.81
N THR A 76 -1.27 0.52 3.74
CA THR A 76 -0.81 -0.86 3.52
C THR A 76 -1.19 -1.75 4.71
N PRO A 77 -1.88 -2.87 4.50
CA PRO A 77 -2.23 -3.78 5.57
C PRO A 77 -0.98 -4.53 6.06
N ILE A 78 -0.79 -4.63 7.39
CA ILE A 78 0.40 -5.24 7.99
C ILE A 78 0.12 -6.68 8.41
N ASP A 79 -0.90 -6.87 9.23
CA ASP A 79 -1.21 -8.14 9.88
C ASP A 79 -2.71 -8.43 9.85
N VAL A 80 -3.05 -9.71 9.89
CA VAL A 80 -4.39 -10.20 10.10
C VAL A 80 -4.46 -11.02 11.38
N TYR A 81 -5.39 -10.65 12.22
CA TYR A 81 -5.69 -11.36 13.46
C TYR A 81 -7.09 -11.94 13.35
N ALA A 82 -7.21 -13.25 13.50
CA ALA A 82 -8.47 -13.90 13.74
C ALA A 82 -8.55 -14.23 15.24
N ASP A 83 -9.42 -13.53 15.95
CA ASP A 83 -9.74 -13.74 17.35
C ASP A 83 -11.05 -14.57 17.45
N ASP A 84 -11.49 -14.85 18.66
CA ASP A 84 -12.73 -15.62 18.88
C ASP A 84 -13.98 -14.87 18.45
N ASP A 85 -13.95 -13.55 18.53
CA ASP A 85 -15.10 -12.68 18.27
C ASP A 85 -15.04 -11.92 16.95
N GLU A 86 -13.83 -11.61 16.47
CA GLU A 86 -13.65 -10.76 15.30
C GLU A 86 -12.38 -11.09 14.50
N VAL A 87 -12.41 -10.80 13.20
CA VAL A 87 -11.23 -10.75 12.33
C VAL A 87 -10.79 -9.30 12.25
N ARG A 88 -9.57 -9.03 12.67
CA ARG A 88 -8.95 -7.69 12.64
C ARG A 88 -7.89 -7.61 11.56
N ILE A 89 -8.06 -6.68 10.64
CA ILE A 89 -7.06 -6.34 9.62
C ILE A 89 -6.34 -5.09 10.09
N ARG A 90 -5.12 -5.26 10.58
CA ARG A 90 -4.32 -4.17 11.12
C ARG A 90 -3.67 -3.37 9.99
N ARG A 91 -3.86 -2.06 10.04
CA ARG A 91 -3.19 -1.07 9.20
C ARG A 91 -2.56 -0.01 10.10
N PRO A 92 -1.56 0.74 9.65
CA PRO A 92 -0.90 1.74 10.49
C PRO A 92 -1.86 2.79 11.07
N LEU A 93 -2.80 3.29 10.25
CA LEU A 93 -3.73 4.34 10.69
C LEU A 93 -5.06 3.81 11.22
N LYS A 94 -5.60 2.73 10.66
CA LYS A 94 -6.95 2.26 11.01
C LYS A 94 -7.07 0.75 10.90
N THR A 95 -7.43 0.11 11.97
CA THR A 95 -7.76 -1.33 11.99
C THR A 95 -9.18 -1.55 11.48
N ARG A 96 -9.34 -2.43 10.49
CA ARG A 96 -10.66 -2.90 10.07
C ARG A 96 -11.05 -4.12 10.91
N ARG A 97 -12.24 -4.10 11.49
CA ARG A 97 -12.79 -5.20 12.30
C ARG A 97 -13.99 -5.79 11.58
N ILE A 98 -14.07 -7.11 11.55
CA ILE A 98 -15.15 -7.91 10.97
C ILE A 98 -15.58 -8.88 12.05
N LYS A 99 -16.83 -8.80 12.50
CA LYS A 99 -17.34 -9.69 13.55
C LYS A 99 -17.52 -11.10 13.00
N MET A 100 -17.15 -12.11 13.78
CA MET A 100 -17.34 -13.52 13.39
C MET A 100 -18.81 -13.85 13.12
N SER A 101 -19.74 -13.23 13.84
CA SER A 101 -21.20 -13.41 13.63
C SER A 101 -21.70 -12.91 12.26
N GLU A 102 -20.98 -11.97 11.63
CA GLU A 102 -21.30 -11.43 10.31
C GLU A 102 -20.73 -12.28 9.18
N ILE A 103 -19.81 -13.20 9.48
CA ILE A 103 -19.16 -14.04 8.48
C ILE A 103 -20.07 -15.21 8.12
N GLU A 104 -20.35 -15.36 6.84
CA GLU A 104 -21.09 -16.50 6.28
C GLU A 104 -20.12 -17.67 6.00
N SER A 105 -19.03 -17.40 5.32
CA SER A 105 -18.03 -18.42 4.96
C SER A 105 -16.65 -17.80 4.74
N ALA A 106 -15.62 -18.61 4.96
CA ALA A 106 -14.25 -18.29 4.62
C ALA A 106 -13.64 -19.44 3.83
N GLN A 107 -13.01 -19.15 2.70
CA GLN A 107 -12.37 -20.16 1.86
C GLN A 107 -11.03 -19.66 1.31
N PRO A 108 -10.04 -20.56 1.14
CA PRO A 108 -8.83 -20.20 0.42
C PRO A 108 -9.20 -19.76 -0.99
N TYR A 109 -8.63 -18.67 -1.46
CA TYR A 109 -8.93 -18.12 -2.78
C TYR A 109 -7.67 -17.61 -3.43
N GLN A 110 -7.47 -17.96 -4.68
CA GLN A 110 -6.37 -17.44 -5.49
C GLN A 110 -6.90 -16.33 -6.39
N VAL A 111 -6.45 -15.12 -6.11
CA VAL A 111 -6.90 -13.95 -6.86
C VAL A 111 -6.33 -13.96 -8.28
N SER A 112 -7.13 -13.54 -9.24
CA SER A 112 -6.68 -13.33 -10.62
C SER A 112 -5.42 -12.44 -10.68
N LYS A 113 -4.53 -12.73 -11.61
CA LYS A 113 -3.27 -11.97 -11.79
C LYS A 113 -3.51 -10.49 -12.07
N LYS A 114 -4.67 -10.13 -12.65
CA LYS A 114 -5.00 -8.76 -13.05
C LYS A 114 -6.45 -8.39 -12.64
N PRO A 115 -6.77 -8.29 -11.34
CA PRO A 115 -8.09 -7.84 -10.94
C PRO A 115 -8.28 -6.37 -11.33
N ASN A 116 -9.48 -6.03 -11.76
CA ASN A 116 -9.83 -4.68 -12.17
C ASN A 116 -9.97 -3.77 -10.92
N ARG A 117 -9.28 -2.66 -10.93
CA ARG A 117 -9.37 -1.63 -9.90
C ARG A 117 -10.65 -0.81 -10.09
N LYS A 118 -11.49 -0.74 -9.06
CA LYS A 118 -12.80 -0.08 -9.17
C LYS A 118 -12.89 1.32 -8.57
N ALA A 119 -11.98 1.67 -7.67
CA ALA A 119 -12.03 2.96 -6.99
C ALA A 119 -10.67 3.66 -6.97
N PHE A 120 -10.70 4.98 -7.00
CA PHE A 120 -9.50 5.81 -6.87
C PHE A 120 -8.79 5.59 -5.52
N SER A 121 -9.55 5.19 -4.48
CA SER A 121 -9.05 4.85 -3.15
C SER A 121 -8.42 3.46 -3.04
N SER A 122 -8.11 2.81 -4.15
CA SER A 122 -7.42 1.52 -4.17
C SER A 122 -5.93 1.71 -4.37
N SER A 123 -5.11 0.74 -3.90
CA SER A 123 -3.66 0.80 -4.04
C SER A 123 -3.21 1.07 -5.48
N PRO A 124 -2.47 2.14 -5.75
CA PRO A 124 -1.97 2.45 -7.09
C PRO A 124 -0.77 1.59 -7.47
N ILE A 125 -0.03 1.08 -6.48
CA ILE A 125 1.25 0.40 -6.67
C ILE A 125 1.16 -1.03 -6.16
N ARG A 126 1.53 -1.99 -7.01
CA ARG A 126 1.50 -3.43 -6.69
C ARG A 126 2.46 -3.82 -5.57
N SER A 127 3.62 -3.18 -5.50
CA SER A 127 4.69 -3.51 -4.57
C SER A 127 4.32 -3.32 -3.09
N PHE A 128 3.37 -2.44 -2.80
CA PHE A 128 2.88 -2.21 -1.43
C PHE A 128 1.63 -3.04 -1.08
N GLY A 129 1.38 -4.12 -1.83
CA GLY A 129 0.19 -4.91 -1.67
C GLY A 129 -1.05 -4.27 -2.29
N ARG A 130 -2.16 -4.96 -2.19
CA ARG A 130 -3.44 -4.49 -2.71
C ARG A 130 -4.40 -4.21 -1.56
N TRP A 131 -4.91 -3.00 -1.55
CA TRP A 131 -5.93 -2.56 -0.61
C TRP A 131 -6.97 -1.69 -1.34
N GLY A 132 -8.21 -1.77 -0.88
CA GLY A 132 -9.32 -1.01 -1.46
C GLY A 132 -10.31 -1.88 -2.23
N LYS A 133 -11.09 -1.26 -3.11
CA LYS A 133 -12.14 -1.94 -3.88
C LYS A 133 -11.61 -2.43 -5.22
N TYR A 134 -11.81 -3.70 -5.45
CA TYR A 134 -11.45 -4.38 -6.70
C TYR A 134 -12.63 -5.19 -7.22
N ARG A 135 -12.52 -5.60 -8.47
CA ARG A 135 -13.45 -6.51 -9.12
C ARG A 135 -12.67 -7.67 -9.73
N ASP A 136 -13.13 -8.87 -9.45
CA ASP A 136 -12.66 -10.10 -10.10
C ASP A 136 -13.82 -10.73 -10.86
N GLU A 137 -13.52 -11.38 -11.98
CA GLU A 137 -14.54 -12.02 -12.83
C GLU A 137 -15.28 -13.15 -12.12
N ASN A 138 -14.59 -13.84 -11.20
CA ASN A 138 -15.13 -15.01 -10.51
C ASN A 138 -16.00 -14.66 -9.29
N ILE A 139 -15.65 -13.61 -8.57
CA ILE A 139 -16.31 -13.27 -7.29
C ILE A 139 -17.02 -11.92 -7.31
N GLY A 140 -16.85 -11.14 -8.38
CA GLY A 140 -17.42 -9.79 -8.47
C GLY A 140 -16.64 -8.76 -7.65
N ASP A 141 -17.37 -7.85 -6.99
CA ASP A 141 -16.79 -6.74 -6.24
C ASP A 141 -16.33 -7.19 -4.85
N TYR A 142 -15.10 -6.86 -4.47
CA TYR A 142 -14.56 -7.21 -3.17
C TYR A 142 -13.62 -6.14 -2.61
N PHE A 143 -13.39 -6.20 -1.30
CA PHE A 143 -12.37 -5.40 -0.63
C PHE A 143 -11.08 -6.20 -0.50
N ALA A 144 -10.00 -5.68 -1.08
CA ALA A 144 -8.68 -6.28 -1.03
C ALA A 144 -7.90 -5.84 0.20
N TYR A 145 -7.22 -6.78 0.85
CA TYR A 145 -6.25 -6.53 1.92
C TYR A 145 -5.18 -7.63 1.89
N TYR A 146 -4.36 -7.67 0.85
CA TYR A 146 -3.36 -8.72 0.70
C TYR A 146 -2.07 -8.22 0.04
N GLY A 147 -0.96 -8.92 0.33
CA GLY A 147 0.31 -8.72 -0.36
C GLY A 147 0.40 -9.63 -1.57
N LYS A 148 0.63 -10.92 -1.34
CA LYS A 148 0.72 -11.93 -2.39
C LYS A 148 -0.66 -12.45 -2.79
N PRO A 149 -0.97 -12.57 -4.09
CA PRO A 149 -2.27 -13.08 -4.56
C PRO A 149 -2.45 -14.58 -4.33
N GLU A 150 -1.38 -15.31 -4.07
CA GLU A 150 -1.37 -16.78 -3.93
C GLU A 150 -1.90 -17.24 -2.58
N ASN A 151 -1.61 -16.47 -1.53
CA ASN A 151 -1.97 -16.81 -0.14
C ASN A 151 -3.09 -15.90 0.36
N THR A 152 -4.27 -16.04 -0.21
CA THR A 152 -5.41 -15.23 0.15
C THR A 152 -6.61 -16.06 0.61
N VAL A 153 -7.42 -15.46 1.47
CA VAL A 153 -8.68 -16.01 1.97
C VAL A 153 -9.81 -15.09 1.53
N LEU A 154 -10.80 -15.64 0.87
CA LEU A 154 -12.06 -14.98 0.58
C LEU A 154 -12.98 -15.15 1.77
N ILE A 155 -13.35 -14.05 2.40
CA ILE A 155 -14.35 -14.00 3.48
C ILE A 155 -15.61 -13.38 2.92
N LYS A 156 -16.69 -14.16 2.92
CA LYS A 156 -18.02 -13.69 2.54
C LYS A 156 -18.80 -13.35 3.80
N LEU A 157 -19.44 -12.18 3.78
CA LEU A 157 -20.32 -11.75 4.85
C LEU A 157 -21.78 -12.03 4.49
N LYS A 158 -22.61 -12.18 5.51
CA LYS A 158 -24.07 -12.38 5.39
C LYS A 158 -24.78 -11.23 4.68
N ASP A 159 -24.19 -10.03 4.67
CA ASP A 159 -24.71 -8.86 3.96
C ASP A 159 -24.27 -8.77 2.48
N GLY A 160 -23.61 -9.81 1.97
CA GLY A 160 -23.13 -9.88 0.59
C GLY A 160 -21.79 -9.19 0.33
N ARG A 161 -21.21 -8.50 1.31
CA ARG A 161 -19.86 -7.93 1.16
C ARG A 161 -18.81 -9.03 1.16
N GLN A 162 -17.79 -8.85 0.31
CA GLN A 162 -16.69 -9.80 0.18
C GLN A 162 -15.39 -9.14 0.52
N TYR A 163 -14.55 -9.85 1.26
CA TYR A 163 -13.21 -9.42 1.63
C TYR A 163 -12.20 -10.47 1.22
N VAL A 164 -11.15 -10.05 0.52
CA VAL A 164 -10.00 -10.90 0.20
C VAL A 164 -8.83 -10.45 1.06
N VAL A 165 -8.39 -11.32 1.94
CA VAL A 165 -7.40 -11.03 2.96
C VAL A 165 -6.21 -11.94 2.77
N GLY A 166 -5.00 -11.37 2.76
CA GLY A 166 -3.76 -12.13 2.68
C GLY A 166 -3.37 -12.71 4.04
N GLY A 167 -2.77 -13.88 4.01
CA GLY A 167 -2.19 -14.53 5.19
C GLY A 167 -0.92 -15.29 4.82
N SER A 168 -0.15 -15.72 5.82
CA SER A 168 0.98 -16.63 5.60
C SER A 168 0.52 -18.03 5.25
N ASP A 169 -0.61 -18.46 5.80
CA ASP A 169 -1.27 -19.74 5.53
C ASP A 169 -2.79 -19.52 5.37
N ALA A 170 -3.21 -19.45 4.12
CA ALA A 170 -4.61 -19.19 3.77
C ALA A 170 -5.55 -20.32 4.23
N LYS A 171 -5.08 -21.58 4.16
CA LYS A 171 -5.90 -22.73 4.56
C LYS A 171 -6.13 -22.73 6.06
N ALA A 172 -5.08 -22.63 6.86
CA ALA A 172 -5.19 -22.60 8.32
C ALA A 172 -6.06 -21.42 8.80
N LEU A 173 -5.94 -20.26 8.14
CA LEU A 173 -6.74 -19.08 8.46
C LEU A 173 -8.23 -19.29 8.15
N SER A 174 -8.55 -19.85 6.98
CA SER A 174 -9.93 -20.12 6.58
C SER A 174 -10.59 -21.16 7.48
N ASP A 175 -9.87 -22.23 7.83
CA ASP A 175 -10.37 -23.28 8.71
C ASP A 175 -10.65 -22.75 10.13
N TYR A 176 -9.74 -21.91 10.64
CA TYR A 176 -9.95 -21.26 11.94
C TYR A 176 -11.19 -20.37 11.95
N ILE A 177 -11.35 -19.52 10.93
CA ILE A 177 -12.51 -18.62 10.80
C ILE A 177 -13.81 -19.43 10.71
N ASN A 178 -13.86 -20.46 9.86
CA ASN A 178 -15.05 -21.31 9.70
C ASN A 178 -15.41 -22.05 10.99
N LYS A 179 -14.41 -22.57 11.71
CA LYS A 179 -14.61 -23.25 12.99
C LYS A 179 -15.23 -22.33 14.05
N LYS A 180 -14.83 -21.05 14.06
CA LYS A 180 -15.35 -20.05 15.01
C LYS A 180 -16.69 -19.47 14.58
N ALA A 181 -16.89 -19.20 13.28
CA ALA A 181 -18.17 -18.71 12.76
C ALA A 181 -19.32 -19.70 12.95
N LYS A 182 -19.06 -21.04 12.88
CA LYS A 182 -20.06 -22.08 13.14
C LYS A 182 -20.47 -22.23 14.61
N LYS A 183 -19.65 -21.73 15.54
CA LYS A 183 -19.91 -21.81 16.97
C LYS A 183 -20.80 -20.67 17.50
N LYS A 184 -21.06 -19.66 16.67
CA LYS A 184 -21.90 -18.50 16.98
C LYS A 184 -23.13 -18.43 16.08
#